data_0db908ee13b78cfa4858e2645c4815fe
#
_entry.id   0db908ee13b78cfa4858e2645c4815fe
#
_cell.length_a   1.000
_cell.length_b   1.000
_cell.length_c   1.000
_cell.angle_alpha   90.00
_cell.angle_beta   90.00
_cell.angle_gamma   90.00
#
_symmetry.space_group_name_H-M   'P 1'
#
loop_
_entity.id
_entity.type
_entity.pdbx_description
1 polymer ?
#
loop_
_entity_poly.entity_id
_entity_poly.type
_entity_poly.pdbx_seq_one_letter_code
_entity_poly.pdbx_strand_id
1 'polypeptide(L)'
;MDGLAQPLSVVRVVRLGLRLGLFQLSLGILGVLILGLLNRLLITEIGVSAALTALAFGAQQLMGFSRAWFGDRSDRIPPGRLRRTPFIVMSSLALSLLFGGAGWVVLQLARTMPSAEQPSFGAWMGLLTLISIAIGTAVAAGGTAFSALIVDLTTDRERPRVLSVVWGMRLLGVLLGTALVNRIFGAACGLEAGQAAVIAGLERLIVVTPLLLFGLGVLSIFGLERRDLPNQETESLDVDDQDVADNSRDGRESLTLLQLLGRLRSIPQFGRFTGALCLFTFSMFLNDAVLEPYGAAVFDMSICATTALNAFLAVGFFVGLGLSGFQLVHRIGNIRTAQFGAVFASISLALMLLSAPWQSFESLYFSLTLFGVSLGICIHASFTLMFSFVEPGRVGLLLGIWGALYAYSRGFATISGGGLLTLFKTWNGGDMFGAYGGVFGLQMIGFLSAAFLMHRLDVAGFRKNVQFSVGDVMQGALD
;
A
#
# COMPACT_ATOMS: atom_id res chain seq x y z
N MET A 1 -24.84 30.26 -25.12
CA MET A 1 -24.71 31.23 -24.01
C MET A 1 -24.10 30.47 -22.88
N ASP A 2 -22.84 30.77 -22.63
CA ASP A 2 -21.90 29.98 -21.80
C ASP A 2 -22.30 29.97 -20.33
N GLY A 3 -22.71 28.82 -19.85
CA GLY A 3 -22.75 28.57 -18.41
C GLY A 3 -21.33 28.65 -17.87
N LEU A 4 -20.94 29.79 -17.31
CA LEU A 4 -19.69 30.05 -16.60
C LEU A 4 -19.53 28.98 -15.53
N ALA A 5 -18.75 27.93 -15.84
CA ALA A 5 -18.27 26.97 -14.86
C ALA A 5 -17.57 27.76 -13.77
N GLN A 6 -18.17 27.82 -12.57
CA GLN A 6 -17.56 28.49 -11.41
C GLN A 6 -16.12 27.97 -11.24
N PRO A 7 -15.14 28.87 -11.09
CA PRO A 7 -13.75 28.44 -10.91
C PRO A 7 -13.68 27.52 -9.71
N LEU A 8 -13.19 26.29 -9.93
CA LEU A 8 -12.91 25.31 -8.89
C LEU A 8 -12.18 26.00 -7.77
N SER A 9 -12.81 26.21 -6.62
CA SER A 9 -12.19 26.86 -5.49
C SER A 9 -11.09 25.94 -4.98
N VAL A 10 -9.83 26.25 -5.32
CA VAL A 10 -8.62 25.52 -4.88
C VAL A 10 -8.68 25.29 -3.38
N VAL A 11 -9.19 26.28 -2.63
CA VAL A 11 -9.37 26.21 -1.18
C VAL A 11 -10.30 25.07 -0.76
N ARG A 12 -11.41 24.84 -1.48
CA ARG A 12 -12.33 23.71 -1.22
C ARG A 12 -11.64 22.38 -1.43
N VAL A 13 -10.92 22.22 -2.54
CA VAL A 13 -10.20 20.99 -2.90
C VAL A 13 -9.13 20.68 -1.84
N VAL A 14 -8.31 21.66 -1.46
CA VAL A 14 -7.27 21.50 -0.45
C VAL A 14 -7.88 21.19 0.92
N ARG A 15 -8.90 21.94 1.36
CA ARG A 15 -9.58 21.70 2.65
C ARG A 15 -10.21 20.31 2.73
N LEU A 16 -10.89 19.87 1.66
CA LEU A 16 -11.48 18.53 1.57
C LEU A 16 -10.39 17.45 1.56
N GLY A 17 -9.33 17.65 0.76
CA GLY A 17 -8.20 16.73 0.68
C GLY A 17 -7.44 16.60 1.99
N LEU A 18 -7.17 17.69 2.70
CA LEU A 18 -6.52 17.66 4.01
C LEU A 18 -7.39 16.93 5.04
N ARG A 19 -8.68 17.19 5.05
CA ARG A 19 -9.61 16.59 5.99
C ARG A 19 -9.76 15.08 5.76
N LEU A 20 -10.05 14.64 4.54
CA LEU A 20 -10.07 13.24 4.17
C LEU A 20 -8.69 12.60 4.37
N GLY A 21 -7.63 13.34 4.09
CA GLY A 21 -6.25 12.90 4.26
C GLY A 21 -5.88 12.48 5.68
N LEU A 22 -6.59 12.92 6.73
CA LEU A 22 -6.34 12.49 8.10
C LEU A 22 -6.51 10.97 8.28
N PHE A 23 -7.44 10.33 7.56
CA PHE A 23 -7.57 8.87 7.57
C PHE A 23 -6.34 8.21 6.95
N GLN A 24 -5.86 8.71 5.82
CA GLN A 24 -4.64 8.19 5.19
C GLN A 24 -3.38 8.49 6.01
N LEU A 25 -3.34 9.63 6.70
CA LEU A 25 -2.29 9.95 7.65
C LEU A 25 -2.23 8.92 8.79
N SER A 26 -3.38 8.54 9.37
CA SER A 26 -3.43 7.48 10.38
C SER A 26 -2.93 6.14 9.86
N LEU A 27 -3.25 5.77 8.61
CA LEU A 27 -2.73 4.56 7.97
C LEU A 27 -1.23 4.65 7.65
N GLY A 28 -0.69 5.84 7.39
CA GLY A 28 0.75 6.08 7.24
C GLY A 28 1.50 5.82 8.54
N ILE A 29 1.01 6.41 9.66
CA ILE A 29 1.53 6.16 11.02
C ILE A 29 1.48 4.67 11.34
N LEU A 30 0.31 4.02 11.15
CA LEU A 30 0.12 2.60 11.43
C LEU A 30 1.12 1.72 10.66
N GLY A 31 1.38 2.04 9.39
CA GLY A 31 2.31 1.29 8.54
C GLY A 31 3.73 1.27 9.10
N VAL A 32 4.26 2.43 9.50
CA VAL A 32 5.60 2.54 10.12
C VAL A 32 5.66 1.79 11.44
N LEU A 33 4.62 1.89 12.26
CA LEU A 33 4.61 1.26 13.57
C LEU A 33 4.52 -0.27 13.49
N ILE A 34 3.75 -0.83 12.56
CA ILE A 34 3.63 -2.29 12.41
C ILE A 34 4.81 -2.88 11.66
N LEU A 35 5.02 -2.45 10.40
CA LEU A 35 6.01 -3.07 9.52
C LEU A 35 7.44 -2.57 9.78
N GLY A 36 7.57 -1.37 10.34
CA GLY A 36 8.84 -0.87 10.80
C GLY A 36 9.13 -1.31 12.24
N LEU A 37 8.59 -0.56 13.20
CA LEU A 37 8.96 -0.69 14.61
C LEU A 37 8.68 -2.07 15.21
N LEU A 38 7.41 -2.56 15.18
CA LEU A 38 7.08 -3.84 15.82
C LEU A 38 7.77 -5.03 15.15
N ASN A 39 7.91 -4.98 13.82
CA ASN A 39 8.66 -5.99 13.06
C ASN A 39 10.14 -6.03 13.50
N ARG A 40 10.79 -4.86 13.59
CA ARG A 40 12.17 -4.75 14.06
C ARG A 40 12.34 -5.26 15.49
N LEU A 41 11.46 -4.83 16.40
CA LEU A 41 11.53 -5.26 17.81
C LEU A 41 11.42 -6.77 17.95
N LEU A 42 10.53 -7.42 17.21
CA LEU A 42 10.41 -8.87 17.22
C LEU A 42 11.68 -9.57 16.71
N ILE A 43 12.25 -9.10 15.60
CA ILE A 43 13.41 -9.76 14.98
C ILE A 43 14.70 -9.46 15.75
N THR A 44 14.93 -8.19 16.11
CA THR A 44 16.21 -7.72 16.62
C THR A 44 16.29 -7.80 18.14
N GLU A 45 15.26 -7.34 18.87
CA GLU A 45 15.30 -7.23 20.32
C GLU A 45 14.82 -8.52 21.01
N ILE A 46 13.81 -9.19 20.44
CA ILE A 46 13.20 -10.39 21.02
C ILE A 46 13.81 -11.68 20.42
N GLY A 47 14.41 -11.58 19.22
CA GLY A 47 15.06 -12.71 18.56
C GLY A 47 14.12 -13.67 17.82
N VAL A 48 12.89 -13.23 17.50
CA VAL A 48 11.96 -14.00 16.68
C VAL A 48 12.50 -14.12 15.27
N SER A 49 12.37 -15.30 14.63
CA SER A 49 12.82 -15.46 13.26
C SER A 49 12.10 -14.48 12.31
N ALA A 50 12.84 -13.93 11.34
CA ALA A 50 12.30 -13.02 10.34
C ALA A 50 11.15 -13.65 9.53
N ALA A 51 11.22 -14.97 9.28
CA ALA A 51 10.16 -15.71 8.59
C ALA A 51 8.84 -15.71 9.35
N LEU A 52 8.85 -16.00 10.64
CA LEU A 52 7.64 -16.01 11.48
C LEU A 52 7.07 -14.60 11.65
N THR A 53 7.93 -13.60 11.85
CA THR A 53 7.51 -12.19 11.96
C THR A 53 6.88 -11.69 10.67
N ALA A 54 7.51 -11.98 9.52
CA ALA A 54 7.01 -11.60 8.22
C ALA A 54 5.70 -12.33 7.86
N LEU A 55 5.55 -13.61 8.25
CA LEU A 55 4.30 -14.34 8.11
C LEU A 55 3.19 -13.68 8.93
N ALA A 56 3.45 -13.36 10.19
CA ALA A 56 2.48 -12.73 11.07
C ALA A 56 1.99 -11.39 10.51
N PHE A 57 2.90 -10.47 10.16
CA PHE A 57 2.51 -9.15 9.65
C PHE A 57 2.12 -9.15 8.17
N GLY A 58 2.68 -10.05 7.35
CA GLY A 58 2.32 -10.19 5.93
C GLY A 58 0.90 -10.72 5.72
N ALA A 59 0.38 -11.51 6.65
CA ALA A 59 -0.97 -12.08 6.60
C ALA A 59 -2.07 -11.01 6.45
N GLN A 60 -1.88 -9.80 6.97
CA GLN A 60 -2.81 -8.68 6.81
C GLN A 60 -3.08 -8.32 5.34
N GLN A 61 -2.08 -8.46 4.47
CA GLN A 61 -2.20 -8.09 3.05
C GLN A 61 -3.06 -9.08 2.27
N LEU A 62 -3.14 -10.34 2.73
CA LEU A 62 -3.92 -11.38 2.09
C LEU A 62 -5.44 -11.12 2.20
N MET A 63 -5.86 -10.23 3.12
CA MET A 63 -7.27 -9.85 3.28
C MET A 63 -7.77 -8.87 2.19
N GLY A 64 -6.96 -8.60 1.17
CA GLY A 64 -7.32 -7.71 0.06
C GLY A 64 -8.63 -8.10 -0.66
N PHE A 65 -8.98 -9.39 -0.71
CA PHE A 65 -10.23 -9.88 -1.32
C PHE A 65 -11.49 -9.36 -0.60
N SER A 66 -11.41 -9.11 0.70
CA SER A 66 -12.55 -8.64 1.49
C SER A 66 -13.03 -7.23 1.09
N ARG A 67 -12.20 -6.48 0.36
CA ARG A 67 -12.56 -5.15 -0.17
C ARG A 67 -13.79 -5.17 -1.05
N ALA A 68 -13.92 -6.18 -1.92
CA ALA A 68 -15.08 -6.34 -2.79
C ALA A 68 -16.36 -6.55 -1.98
N TRP A 69 -16.30 -7.38 -0.94
CA TRP A 69 -17.44 -7.66 -0.07
C TRP A 69 -17.88 -6.41 0.73
N PHE A 70 -16.93 -5.65 1.29
CA PHE A 70 -17.23 -4.41 2.01
C PHE A 70 -17.75 -3.31 1.08
N GLY A 71 -17.26 -3.25 -0.16
CA GLY A 71 -17.75 -2.36 -1.19
C GLY A 71 -19.23 -2.61 -1.48
N ASP A 72 -19.58 -3.83 -1.87
CA ASP A 72 -20.96 -4.24 -2.12
C ASP A 72 -21.86 -3.98 -0.91
N ARG A 73 -21.39 -4.34 0.30
CA ARG A 73 -22.17 -4.13 1.52
C ARG A 73 -22.45 -2.65 1.80
N SER A 74 -21.47 -1.77 1.56
CA SER A 74 -21.65 -0.33 1.76
C SER A 74 -22.57 0.30 0.70
N ASP A 75 -22.58 -0.26 -0.52
CA ASP A 75 -23.44 0.22 -1.61
C ASP A 75 -24.92 -0.12 -1.42
N ARG A 76 -25.21 -1.22 -0.72
CA ARG A 76 -26.58 -1.68 -0.42
C ARG A 76 -27.29 -0.90 0.70
N ILE A 77 -26.63 0.03 1.37
CA ILE A 77 -27.26 0.85 2.41
C ILE A 77 -28.23 1.85 1.73
N PRO A 78 -29.52 1.92 2.17
CA PRO A 78 -30.52 2.78 1.54
C PRO A 78 -30.15 4.26 1.60
N PRO A 79 -30.60 5.05 0.61
CA PRO A 79 -30.53 6.52 0.67
C PRO A 79 -31.15 7.07 1.97
N GLY A 80 -30.67 8.22 2.47
CA GLY A 80 -31.13 8.81 3.73
C GLY A 80 -30.39 8.31 4.98
N ARG A 81 -29.49 7.32 4.83
CA ARG A 81 -28.59 6.85 5.93
C ARG A 81 -27.14 7.12 5.56
N LEU A 82 -26.27 7.21 6.56
CA LEU A 82 -24.84 7.29 6.34
C LEU A 82 -24.35 5.96 5.76
N ARG A 83 -23.86 5.98 4.53
CA ARG A 83 -23.46 4.77 3.78
C ARG A 83 -22.00 4.40 4.01
N ARG A 84 -21.11 5.40 4.08
CA ARG A 84 -19.65 5.22 4.14
C ARG A 84 -19.10 5.44 5.55
N THR A 85 -19.59 6.47 6.23
CA THR A 85 -19.13 6.88 7.57
C THR A 85 -19.10 5.74 8.60
N PRO A 86 -20.12 4.87 8.73
CA PRO A 86 -20.09 3.80 9.73
C PRO A 86 -18.93 2.83 9.51
N PHE A 87 -18.63 2.46 8.27
CA PHE A 87 -17.52 1.56 7.94
C PHE A 87 -16.17 2.18 8.27
N ILE A 88 -15.98 3.49 8.00
CA ILE A 88 -14.73 4.19 8.29
C ILE A 88 -14.54 4.34 9.80
N VAL A 89 -15.59 4.69 10.55
CA VAL A 89 -15.53 4.79 12.04
C VAL A 89 -15.23 3.43 12.66
N MET A 90 -15.97 2.39 12.27
CA MET A 90 -15.75 1.03 12.79
C MET A 90 -14.34 0.52 12.43
N SER A 91 -13.87 0.78 11.22
CA SER A 91 -12.51 0.46 10.80
C SER A 91 -11.48 1.21 11.65
N SER A 92 -11.65 2.51 11.87
CA SER A 92 -10.74 3.31 12.70
C SER A 92 -10.70 2.82 14.14
N LEU A 93 -11.84 2.45 14.71
CA LEU A 93 -11.92 1.85 16.04
C LEU A 93 -11.24 0.49 16.09
N ALA A 94 -11.55 -0.37 15.12
CA ALA A 94 -10.94 -1.70 15.02
C ALA A 94 -9.41 -1.60 14.86
N LEU A 95 -8.91 -0.74 13.97
CA LEU A 95 -7.48 -0.53 13.77
C LEU A 95 -6.78 -0.05 15.04
N SER A 96 -7.42 0.85 15.79
CA SER A 96 -6.91 1.35 17.07
C SER A 96 -6.80 0.25 18.12
N LEU A 97 -7.86 -0.53 18.32
CA LEU A 97 -7.88 -1.61 19.30
C LEU A 97 -6.94 -2.76 18.90
N LEU A 98 -6.94 -3.14 17.62
CA LEU A 98 -6.09 -4.22 17.11
C LEU A 98 -4.60 -3.84 17.14
N PHE A 99 -4.26 -2.57 16.87
CA PHE A 99 -2.89 -2.10 17.06
C PHE A 99 -2.47 -2.15 18.52
N GLY A 100 -3.33 -1.71 19.44
CA GLY A 100 -3.10 -1.85 20.88
C GLY A 100 -2.88 -3.31 21.29
N GLY A 101 -3.70 -4.23 20.76
CA GLY A 101 -3.56 -5.67 20.95
C GLY A 101 -2.27 -6.25 20.41
N ALA A 102 -1.86 -5.86 19.19
CA ALA A 102 -0.58 -6.28 18.61
C ALA A 102 0.61 -5.79 19.45
N GLY A 103 0.59 -4.50 19.84
CA GLY A 103 1.60 -3.93 20.72
C GLY A 103 1.67 -4.64 22.08
N TRP A 104 0.51 -5.00 22.63
CA TRP A 104 0.45 -5.76 23.89
C TRP A 104 1.04 -7.17 23.76
N VAL A 105 0.77 -7.88 22.66
CA VAL A 105 1.40 -9.19 22.39
C VAL A 105 2.91 -9.05 22.30
N VAL A 106 3.41 -8.04 21.57
CA VAL A 106 4.85 -7.79 21.47
C VAL A 106 5.44 -7.43 22.83
N LEU A 107 4.72 -6.67 23.67
CA LEU A 107 5.13 -6.36 25.03
C LEU A 107 5.24 -7.63 25.91
N GLN A 108 4.29 -8.56 25.81
CA GLN A 108 4.37 -9.83 26.55
C GLN A 108 5.55 -10.68 26.08
N LEU A 109 5.78 -10.76 24.76
CA LEU A 109 6.97 -11.44 24.24
C LEU A 109 8.26 -10.78 24.72
N ALA A 110 8.33 -9.45 24.78
CA ALA A 110 9.49 -8.73 25.28
C ALA A 110 9.74 -8.93 26.78
N ARG A 111 8.66 -9.08 27.58
CA ARG A 111 8.76 -9.32 29.02
C ARG A 111 9.15 -10.75 29.39
N THR A 112 8.59 -11.72 28.68
CA THR A 112 8.75 -13.15 29.00
C THR A 112 9.92 -13.79 28.26
N MET A 113 10.32 -13.23 27.12
CA MET A 113 11.39 -13.78 26.27
C MET A 113 11.28 -15.31 26.12
N PRO A 114 10.09 -15.86 25.77
CA PRO A 114 9.92 -17.31 25.72
C PRO A 114 10.80 -17.90 24.64
N SER A 115 11.44 -19.04 24.93
CA SER A 115 12.15 -19.79 23.90
C SER A 115 11.18 -20.31 22.84
N ALA A 116 11.66 -20.49 21.60
CA ALA A 116 10.84 -21.00 20.50
C ALA A 116 10.24 -22.40 20.76
N GLU A 117 10.81 -23.14 21.70
CA GLU A 117 10.37 -24.48 22.11
C GLU A 117 9.19 -24.44 23.09
N GLN A 118 8.91 -23.27 23.70
CA GLN A 118 7.81 -23.15 24.66
C GLN A 118 6.45 -23.04 23.93
N PRO A 119 5.43 -23.79 24.36
CA PRO A 119 4.09 -23.70 23.76
C PRO A 119 3.49 -22.31 23.81
N SER A 120 3.83 -21.49 24.79
CA SER A 120 3.41 -20.11 24.94
C SER A 120 3.90 -19.21 23.80
N PHE A 121 5.11 -19.46 23.25
CA PHE A 121 5.64 -18.73 22.10
C PHE A 121 4.76 -18.90 20.87
N GLY A 122 4.40 -20.14 20.52
CA GLY A 122 3.51 -20.42 19.38
C GLY A 122 2.14 -19.79 19.55
N ALA A 123 1.59 -19.79 20.77
CA ALA A 123 0.30 -19.14 21.06
C ALA A 123 0.37 -17.61 20.86
N TRP A 124 1.44 -16.94 21.32
CA TRP A 124 1.64 -15.50 21.11
C TRP A 124 1.79 -15.15 19.63
N MET A 125 2.57 -15.90 18.87
CA MET A 125 2.73 -15.68 17.43
C MET A 125 1.46 -15.97 16.66
N GLY A 126 0.70 -17.01 17.04
CA GLY A 126 -0.64 -17.28 16.47
C GLY A 126 -1.63 -16.14 16.74
N LEU A 127 -1.67 -15.61 17.96
CA LEU A 127 -2.51 -14.46 18.32
C LEU A 127 -2.10 -13.21 17.52
N LEU A 128 -0.81 -12.93 17.39
CA LEU A 128 -0.31 -11.81 16.58
C LEU A 128 -0.71 -11.94 15.11
N THR A 129 -0.65 -13.15 14.55
CA THR A 129 -1.09 -13.43 13.18
C THR A 129 -2.58 -13.18 13.01
N LEU A 130 -3.42 -13.64 13.95
CA LEU A 130 -4.87 -13.40 13.93
C LEU A 130 -5.21 -11.92 14.04
N ILE A 131 -4.52 -11.18 14.92
CA ILE A 131 -4.66 -9.73 15.03
C ILE A 131 -4.28 -9.05 13.72
N SER A 132 -3.21 -9.49 13.06
CA SER A 132 -2.76 -8.93 11.79
C SER A 132 -3.78 -9.19 10.65
N ILE A 133 -4.38 -10.38 10.60
CA ILE A 133 -5.49 -10.69 9.68
C ILE A 133 -6.68 -9.76 9.93
N ALA A 134 -7.04 -9.54 11.19
CA ALA A 134 -8.11 -8.62 11.56
C ALA A 134 -7.77 -7.16 11.19
N ILE A 135 -6.51 -6.73 11.35
CA ILE A 135 -6.02 -5.41 10.87
C ILE A 135 -6.21 -5.30 9.36
N GLY A 136 -5.80 -6.32 8.59
CA GLY A 136 -5.98 -6.36 7.14
C GLY A 136 -7.44 -6.22 6.72
N THR A 137 -8.34 -6.92 7.42
CA THR A 137 -9.79 -6.84 7.20
C THR A 137 -10.32 -5.44 7.52
N ALA A 138 -9.90 -4.83 8.62
CA ALA A 138 -10.29 -3.48 9.00
C ALA A 138 -9.78 -2.44 7.98
N VAL A 139 -8.53 -2.56 7.52
CA VAL A 139 -7.98 -1.71 6.45
C VAL A 139 -8.78 -1.86 5.15
N ALA A 140 -9.19 -3.08 4.81
CA ALA A 140 -9.99 -3.34 3.62
C ALA A 140 -11.37 -2.67 3.72
N ALA A 141 -12.06 -2.82 4.84
CA ALA A 141 -13.38 -2.23 5.09
C ALA A 141 -13.34 -0.69 5.04
N GLY A 142 -12.45 -0.09 5.85
CA GLY A 142 -12.32 1.36 5.91
C GLY A 142 -11.79 1.97 4.62
N GLY A 143 -10.77 1.34 4.02
CA GLY A 143 -10.16 1.84 2.78
C GLY A 143 -11.10 1.81 1.59
N THR A 144 -11.97 0.79 1.48
CA THR A 144 -12.97 0.72 0.41
C THR A 144 -14.06 1.77 0.59
N ALA A 145 -14.64 1.87 1.79
CA ALA A 145 -15.65 2.88 2.09
C ALA A 145 -15.08 4.31 1.97
N PHE A 146 -13.83 4.52 2.37
CA PHE A 146 -13.13 5.80 2.21
C PHE A 146 -12.93 6.19 0.75
N SER A 147 -12.52 5.24 -0.11
CA SER A 147 -12.35 5.50 -1.53
C SER A 147 -13.68 5.85 -2.20
N ALA A 148 -14.76 5.14 -1.83
CA ALA A 148 -16.10 5.45 -2.30
C ALA A 148 -16.58 6.84 -1.81
N LEU A 149 -16.29 7.20 -0.55
CA LEU A 149 -16.62 8.52 -0.01
C LEU A 149 -15.92 9.66 -0.79
N ILE A 150 -14.66 9.45 -1.22
CA ILE A 150 -13.98 10.43 -2.08
C ILE A 150 -14.74 10.61 -3.38
N VAL A 151 -15.19 9.52 -4.01
CA VAL A 151 -15.99 9.58 -5.26
C VAL A 151 -17.30 10.32 -5.02
N ASP A 152 -18.00 10.00 -3.93
CA ASP A 152 -19.29 10.60 -3.57
C ASP A 152 -19.19 12.12 -3.28
N LEU A 153 -18.03 12.61 -2.83
CA LEU A 153 -17.77 14.02 -2.44
C LEU A 153 -17.08 14.86 -3.51
N THR A 154 -16.59 14.24 -4.60
CA THR A 154 -15.76 14.93 -5.61
C THR A 154 -16.29 14.74 -7.02
N THR A 155 -16.26 15.81 -7.82
CA THR A 155 -16.45 15.70 -9.26
C THR A 155 -15.22 15.07 -9.94
N ASP A 156 -15.36 14.57 -11.17
CA ASP A 156 -14.25 13.96 -11.93
C ASP A 156 -13.07 14.91 -12.13
N ARG A 157 -13.33 16.23 -12.22
CA ARG A 157 -12.28 17.26 -12.34
C ARG A 157 -11.55 17.54 -11.03
N GLU A 158 -12.22 17.43 -9.87
CA GLU A 158 -11.65 17.68 -8.54
C GLU A 158 -10.92 16.47 -7.98
N ARG A 159 -11.42 15.26 -8.31
CA ARG A 159 -10.96 13.99 -7.75
C ARG A 159 -9.43 13.78 -7.81
N PRO A 160 -8.74 14.00 -8.95
CA PRO A 160 -7.29 13.81 -9.02
C PRO A 160 -6.52 14.72 -8.05
N ARG A 161 -6.98 15.97 -7.89
CA ARG A 161 -6.34 16.94 -6.98
C ARG A 161 -6.56 16.58 -5.52
N VAL A 162 -7.79 16.17 -5.15
CA VAL A 162 -8.10 15.69 -3.79
C VAL A 162 -7.27 14.45 -3.47
N LEU A 163 -7.18 13.49 -4.39
CA LEU A 163 -6.37 12.28 -4.23
C LEU A 163 -4.90 12.60 -4.02
N SER A 164 -4.33 13.57 -4.75
CA SER A 164 -2.94 13.98 -4.57
C SER A 164 -2.67 14.48 -3.15
N VAL A 165 -3.57 15.30 -2.59
CA VAL A 165 -3.46 15.78 -1.21
C VAL A 165 -3.60 14.62 -0.21
N VAL A 166 -4.59 13.75 -0.43
CA VAL A 166 -4.86 12.58 0.43
C VAL A 166 -3.66 11.62 0.48
N TRP A 167 -3.02 11.34 -0.66
CA TRP A 167 -1.82 10.52 -0.70
C TRP A 167 -0.60 11.23 -0.10
N GLY A 168 -0.48 12.55 -0.28
CA GLY A 168 0.53 13.36 0.40
C GLY A 168 0.40 13.27 1.93
N MET A 169 -0.83 13.28 2.45
CA MET A 169 -1.10 13.08 3.88
C MET A 169 -0.69 11.68 4.38
N ARG A 170 -0.78 10.64 3.54
CA ARG A 170 -0.28 9.31 3.89
C ARG A 170 1.24 9.32 4.09
N LEU A 171 1.98 9.98 3.19
CA LEU A 171 3.43 10.12 3.32
C LEU A 171 3.81 10.98 4.54
N LEU A 172 3.07 12.07 4.80
CA LEU A 172 3.22 12.84 6.03
C LEU A 172 2.97 11.96 7.27
N GLY A 173 2.03 11.03 7.20
CA GLY A 173 1.78 10.03 8.26
C GLY A 173 3.00 9.15 8.54
N VAL A 174 3.77 8.74 7.51
CA VAL A 174 5.03 8.01 7.69
C VAL A 174 6.04 8.87 8.45
N LEU A 175 6.21 10.14 8.08
CA LEU A 175 7.13 11.06 8.75
C LEU A 175 6.73 11.32 10.21
N LEU A 176 5.44 11.55 10.47
CA LEU A 176 4.91 11.75 11.82
C LEU A 176 4.98 10.47 12.66
N GLY A 177 4.78 9.29 12.05
CA GLY A 177 4.98 8.01 12.70
C GLY A 177 6.43 7.81 13.17
N THR A 178 7.39 8.15 12.32
CA THR A 178 8.82 8.15 12.67
C THR A 178 9.11 9.12 13.83
N ALA A 179 8.57 10.36 13.77
CA ALA A 179 8.73 11.33 14.84
C ALA A 179 8.07 10.86 16.15
N LEU A 180 6.93 10.18 16.08
CA LEU A 180 6.25 9.60 17.23
C LEU A 180 7.11 8.52 17.90
N VAL A 181 7.74 7.62 17.10
CA VAL A 181 8.68 6.61 17.63
C VAL A 181 9.83 7.31 18.34
N ASN A 182 10.47 8.30 17.73
CA ASN A 182 11.56 9.05 18.35
C ASN A 182 11.14 9.71 19.67
N ARG A 183 9.91 10.21 19.75
CA ARG A 183 9.37 10.83 20.97
C ARG A 183 9.08 9.82 22.08
N ILE A 184 8.50 8.67 21.74
CA ILE A 184 8.09 7.63 22.70
C ILE A 184 9.30 6.81 23.17
N PHE A 185 10.18 6.44 22.25
CA PHE A 185 11.33 5.59 22.50
C PHE A 185 12.62 6.38 22.75
N GLY A 186 12.54 7.70 23.04
CA GLY A 186 13.70 8.55 23.19
C GLY A 186 14.76 8.01 24.17
N ALA A 187 14.33 7.38 25.26
CA ALA A 187 15.24 6.71 26.22
C ALA A 187 15.85 5.42 25.65
N ALA A 188 15.19 4.77 24.67
CA ALA A 188 15.66 3.57 23.98
C ALA A 188 16.38 3.87 22.66
N CYS A 189 16.56 5.15 22.30
CA CYS A 189 17.34 5.56 21.14
C CYS A 189 18.85 5.53 21.36
N GLY A 190 19.33 5.45 22.62
CA GLY A 190 20.74 5.29 22.94
C GLY A 190 21.23 3.87 22.63
N LEU A 191 22.48 3.73 22.24
CA LEU A 191 23.10 2.42 21.94
C LEU A 191 23.15 1.48 23.15
N GLU A 192 23.12 2.04 24.36
CA GLU A 192 23.13 1.29 25.63
C GLU A 192 21.74 1.09 26.24
N ALA A 193 20.68 1.34 25.46
CA ALA A 193 19.32 1.24 25.95
C ALA A 193 18.95 -0.22 26.26
N GLY A 194 18.88 -0.55 27.54
CA GLY A 194 18.49 -1.87 28.00
C GLY A 194 17.01 -2.20 27.71
N GLN A 195 16.66 -3.49 27.85
CA GLN A 195 15.31 -4.03 27.67
C GLN A 195 14.22 -3.23 28.41
N ALA A 196 14.54 -2.70 29.60
CA ALA A 196 13.60 -1.88 30.37
C ALA A 196 13.12 -0.62 29.63
N ALA A 197 14.00 0.03 28.87
CA ALA A 197 13.63 1.21 28.06
C ALA A 197 12.72 0.85 26.88
N VAL A 198 12.93 -0.31 26.26
CA VAL A 198 12.09 -0.85 25.20
C VAL A 198 10.68 -1.17 25.73
N ILE A 199 10.61 -1.84 26.89
CA ILE A 199 9.35 -2.16 27.57
C ILE A 199 8.56 -0.87 27.89
N ALA A 200 9.22 0.12 28.50
CA ALA A 200 8.58 1.40 28.83
C ALA A 200 8.09 2.15 27.57
N GLY A 201 8.85 2.06 26.47
CA GLY A 201 8.44 2.58 25.16
C GLY A 201 7.19 1.90 24.63
N LEU A 202 7.14 0.57 24.67
CA LEU A 202 5.97 -0.22 24.24
C LEU A 202 4.72 0.10 25.07
N GLU A 203 4.86 0.21 26.42
CA GLU A 203 3.75 0.58 27.30
C GLU A 203 3.12 1.93 26.94
N ARG A 204 3.96 2.94 26.65
CA ARG A 204 3.48 4.25 26.18
C ARG A 204 2.85 4.17 24.79
N LEU A 205 3.44 3.40 23.88
CA LEU A 205 2.97 3.23 22.50
C LEU A 205 1.56 2.65 22.46
N ILE A 206 1.28 1.63 23.28
CA ILE A 206 -0.01 0.92 23.36
C ILE A 206 -1.14 1.87 23.81
N VAL A 207 -0.85 2.87 24.62
CA VAL A 207 -1.83 3.84 25.10
C VAL A 207 -2.01 5.01 24.13
N VAL A 208 -0.92 5.62 23.70
CA VAL A 208 -0.95 6.86 22.91
C VAL A 208 -1.44 6.63 21.48
N THR A 209 -0.92 5.58 20.85
CA THR A 209 -1.18 5.37 19.41
C THR A 209 -2.64 5.02 19.09
N PRO A 210 -3.32 4.12 19.81
CA PRO A 210 -4.72 3.83 19.54
C PRO A 210 -5.62 5.07 19.61
N LEU A 211 -5.43 5.93 20.58
CA LEU A 211 -6.18 7.19 20.73
C LEU A 211 -5.92 8.13 19.55
N LEU A 212 -4.66 8.25 19.12
CA LEU A 212 -4.28 9.06 17.97
C LEU A 212 -4.91 8.53 16.68
N LEU A 213 -4.81 7.23 16.40
CA LEU A 213 -5.36 6.60 15.19
C LEU A 213 -6.88 6.75 15.12
N PHE A 214 -7.58 6.48 16.21
CA PHE A 214 -9.03 6.64 16.28
C PHE A 214 -9.46 8.10 16.10
N GLY A 215 -8.81 9.03 16.81
CA GLY A 215 -9.09 10.46 16.72
C GLY A 215 -8.92 11.00 15.29
N LEU A 216 -7.80 10.66 14.61
CA LEU A 216 -7.55 11.04 13.22
C LEU A 216 -8.59 10.44 12.27
N GLY A 217 -8.95 9.16 12.45
CA GLY A 217 -9.94 8.49 11.63
C GLY A 217 -11.32 9.13 11.74
N VAL A 218 -11.78 9.42 12.94
CA VAL A 218 -13.08 10.07 13.18
C VAL A 218 -13.08 11.51 12.67
N LEU A 219 -12.03 12.30 12.98
CA LEU A 219 -11.91 13.69 12.52
C LEU A 219 -11.91 13.80 11.00
N SER A 220 -11.41 12.79 10.29
CA SER A 220 -11.33 12.79 8.82
C SER A 220 -12.71 12.88 8.16
N ILE A 221 -13.73 12.29 8.76
CA ILE A 221 -15.06 12.10 8.15
C ILE A 221 -16.19 12.82 8.89
N PHE A 222 -15.91 13.36 10.08
CA PHE A 222 -16.94 13.96 10.95
C PHE A 222 -17.76 15.03 10.21
N GLY A 223 -19.06 14.77 9.96
CA GLY A 223 -19.98 15.72 9.30
C GLY A 223 -19.65 15.99 7.81
N LEU A 224 -18.88 15.09 7.12
CA LEU A 224 -18.66 15.20 5.67
C LEU A 224 -19.74 14.52 4.85
N GLU A 225 -20.17 13.34 5.25
CA GLU A 225 -21.26 12.63 4.58
C GLU A 225 -22.59 13.23 4.99
N ARG A 226 -23.33 13.74 4.00
CA ARG A 226 -24.70 14.25 4.18
C ARG A 226 -25.70 13.14 3.88
N ARG A 227 -26.81 13.11 4.60
CA ARG A 227 -27.86 12.09 4.41
C ARG A 227 -28.64 12.27 3.08
N ASP A 228 -28.55 13.46 2.49
CA ASP A 228 -29.37 13.89 1.35
C ASP A 228 -28.57 14.14 0.06
N LEU A 229 -27.41 13.44 -0.13
CA LEU A 229 -26.74 13.51 -1.43
C LEU A 229 -27.55 12.70 -2.45
N PRO A 230 -28.25 13.35 -3.41
CA PRO A 230 -28.85 12.63 -4.53
C PRO A 230 -27.71 11.96 -5.30
N ASN A 231 -27.93 10.73 -5.75
CA ASN A 231 -27.03 10.07 -6.70
C ASN A 231 -26.86 11.00 -7.89
N GLN A 232 -25.64 11.53 -8.11
CA GLN A 232 -25.33 12.34 -9.31
C GLN A 232 -25.46 11.54 -10.63
N GLU A 233 -25.72 10.24 -10.54
CA GLU A 233 -25.97 9.40 -11.73
C GLU A 233 -27.40 9.49 -12.26
N THR A 234 -28.34 10.17 -11.57
CA THR A 234 -29.75 10.23 -12.00
C THR A 234 -30.12 11.54 -12.75
N GLU A 235 -29.23 12.52 -12.78
CA GLU A 235 -29.54 13.84 -13.37
C GLU A 235 -29.14 13.99 -14.84
N SER A 236 -28.61 12.94 -15.48
CA SER A 236 -28.26 12.99 -16.92
C SER A 236 -29.11 12.09 -17.84
N LEU A 237 -30.18 11.48 -17.34
CA LEU A 237 -31.08 10.64 -18.13
C LEU A 237 -32.57 10.91 -17.84
N ASP A 238 -32.99 12.18 -17.96
CA ASP A 238 -34.36 12.52 -18.32
C ASP A 238 -34.46 12.58 -19.85
N VAL A 239 -34.36 11.41 -20.47
CA VAL A 239 -34.87 11.14 -21.79
C VAL A 239 -35.66 9.85 -21.69
N ASP A 240 -36.93 9.92 -22.07
CA ASP A 240 -37.90 8.84 -22.18
C ASP A 240 -37.31 7.52 -22.67
N ASP A 241 -36.97 6.59 -21.71
CA ASP A 241 -36.68 5.21 -21.99
C ASP A 241 -36.96 4.35 -20.75
N GLN A 242 -38.26 4.21 -20.43
CA GLN A 242 -38.74 3.24 -19.44
C GLN A 242 -38.51 1.78 -19.88
N ASP A 243 -38.27 1.53 -21.18
CA ASP A 243 -38.14 0.19 -21.75
C ASP A 243 -36.70 -0.34 -21.78
N VAL A 244 -35.68 0.50 -21.52
CA VAL A 244 -34.26 0.05 -21.50
C VAL A 244 -33.78 -0.26 -20.08
N ALA A 245 -34.49 0.19 -19.04
CA ALA A 245 -34.05 0.00 -17.63
C ALA A 245 -34.27 -1.43 -17.10
N ASP A 246 -35.19 -2.19 -17.68
CA ASP A 246 -35.51 -3.56 -17.21
C ASP A 246 -34.56 -4.62 -17.80
N ASN A 247 -34.02 -4.37 -18.99
CA ASN A 247 -33.05 -5.30 -19.63
C ASN A 247 -31.61 -5.14 -19.13
N SER A 248 -31.28 -4.05 -18.43
CA SER A 248 -29.92 -3.83 -17.90
C SER A 248 -29.71 -4.38 -16.48
N ARG A 249 -30.77 -4.80 -15.79
CA ARG A 249 -30.69 -5.40 -14.45
C ARG A 249 -30.45 -6.92 -14.46
N ASP A 250 -30.86 -7.59 -15.50
CA ASP A 250 -30.74 -9.07 -15.62
C ASP A 250 -29.42 -9.55 -16.24
N GLY A 251 -28.59 -8.66 -16.81
CA GLY A 251 -27.33 -8.99 -17.48
C GLY A 251 -26.06 -8.82 -16.65
N ARG A 252 -26.13 -8.36 -15.39
CA ARG A 252 -24.97 -8.34 -14.48
C ARG A 252 -24.79 -9.71 -13.82
N GLU A 253 -24.46 -10.73 -14.61
CA GLU A 253 -23.88 -11.94 -14.06
C GLU A 253 -22.70 -11.54 -13.17
N SER A 254 -22.80 -11.87 -11.90
CA SER A 254 -21.68 -11.79 -10.94
C SER A 254 -20.61 -12.80 -11.38
N LEU A 255 -19.80 -12.40 -12.39
CA LEU A 255 -18.72 -13.25 -12.88
C LEU A 255 -17.78 -13.54 -11.71
N THR A 256 -17.62 -14.81 -11.41
CA THR A 256 -16.65 -15.27 -10.42
C THR A 256 -15.26 -14.78 -10.81
N LEU A 257 -14.42 -14.42 -9.84
CA LEU A 257 -13.04 -13.91 -10.03
C LEU A 257 -12.23 -14.79 -11.00
N LEU A 258 -12.48 -16.12 -10.99
CA LEU A 258 -11.86 -17.08 -11.89
C LEU A 258 -12.34 -16.95 -13.35
N GLN A 259 -13.62 -16.68 -13.57
CA GLN A 259 -14.18 -16.45 -14.92
C GLN A 259 -13.66 -15.13 -15.50
N LEU A 260 -13.48 -14.14 -14.65
CA LEU A 260 -12.86 -12.86 -15.01
C LEU A 260 -11.39 -13.00 -15.40
N LEU A 261 -10.62 -13.72 -14.62
CA LEU A 261 -9.22 -14.04 -14.93
C LEU A 261 -9.11 -14.86 -16.23
N GLY A 262 -10.05 -15.77 -16.48
CA GLY A 262 -10.15 -16.54 -17.74
C GLY A 262 -10.37 -15.63 -18.96
N ARG A 263 -11.30 -14.68 -18.88
CA ARG A 263 -11.57 -13.69 -19.95
C ARG A 263 -10.40 -12.73 -20.17
N LEU A 264 -9.73 -12.30 -19.09
CA LEU A 264 -8.57 -11.41 -19.18
C LEU A 264 -7.35 -12.11 -19.81
N ARG A 265 -7.21 -13.42 -19.61
CA ARG A 265 -6.12 -14.21 -20.21
C ARG A 265 -6.21 -14.25 -21.75
N SER A 266 -7.39 -14.02 -22.32
CA SER A 266 -7.58 -13.93 -23.78
C SER A 266 -7.16 -12.59 -24.37
N ILE A 267 -6.95 -11.55 -23.55
CA ILE A 267 -6.52 -10.22 -24.01
C ILE A 267 -5.02 -10.25 -24.35
N PRO A 268 -4.61 -10.01 -25.58
CA PRO A 268 -3.20 -9.95 -25.96
C PRO A 268 -2.45 -8.94 -25.09
N GLN A 269 -1.21 -9.25 -24.70
CA GLN A 269 -0.35 -8.40 -23.85
C GLN A 269 -0.78 -8.24 -22.38
N PHE A 270 -2.05 -8.52 -21.99
CA PHE A 270 -2.53 -8.36 -20.62
C PHE A 270 -1.71 -9.22 -19.64
N GLY A 271 -1.44 -10.48 -19.98
CA GLY A 271 -0.64 -11.38 -19.14
C GLY A 271 0.80 -10.87 -18.91
N ARG A 272 1.43 -10.31 -19.95
CA ARG A 272 2.80 -9.74 -19.83
C ARG A 272 2.81 -8.49 -18.95
N PHE A 273 1.86 -7.60 -19.14
CA PHE A 273 1.74 -6.39 -18.32
C PHE A 273 1.47 -6.74 -16.86
N THR A 274 0.50 -7.62 -16.62
CA THR A 274 0.15 -8.09 -15.27
C THR A 274 1.34 -8.78 -14.61
N GLY A 275 2.07 -9.65 -15.33
CA GLY A 275 3.28 -10.29 -14.84
C GLY A 275 4.38 -9.29 -14.48
N ALA A 276 4.62 -8.29 -15.32
CA ALA A 276 5.57 -7.22 -15.03
C ALA A 276 5.16 -6.39 -13.80
N LEU A 277 3.87 -6.07 -13.68
CA LEU A 277 3.33 -5.32 -12.54
C LEU A 277 3.42 -6.12 -11.23
N CYS A 278 3.06 -7.40 -11.26
CA CYS A 278 3.16 -8.29 -10.10
C CYS A 278 4.63 -8.45 -9.66
N LEU A 279 5.54 -8.68 -10.60
CA LEU A 279 6.96 -8.85 -10.32
C LEU A 279 7.58 -7.55 -9.79
N PHE A 280 7.22 -6.42 -10.38
CA PHE A 280 7.63 -5.10 -9.88
C PHE A 280 7.13 -4.86 -8.45
N THR A 281 5.83 -5.11 -8.20
CA THR A 281 5.22 -4.95 -6.87
C THR A 281 5.85 -5.89 -5.85
N PHE A 282 6.08 -7.14 -6.24
CA PHE A 282 6.78 -8.13 -5.41
C PHE A 282 8.18 -7.63 -5.04
N SER A 283 8.96 -7.21 -6.02
CA SER A 283 10.32 -6.69 -5.79
C SER A 283 10.30 -5.44 -4.89
N MET A 284 9.34 -4.53 -5.10
CA MET A 284 9.21 -3.33 -4.29
C MET A 284 8.98 -3.63 -2.81
N PHE A 285 8.11 -4.60 -2.48
CA PHE A 285 7.70 -4.87 -1.11
C PHE A 285 8.52 -5.97 -0.42
N LEU A 286 9.48 -6.55 -1.10
CA LEU A 286 10.36 -7.58 -0.51
C LEU A 286 11.15 -7.03 0.69
N ASN A 287 11.47 -5.74 0.69
CA ASN A 287 12.17 -5.07 1.78
C ASN A 287 11.28 -4.64 2.97
N ASP A 288 9.93 -4.71 2.87
CA ASP A 288 9.04 -4.28 3.97
C ASP A 288 9.36 -4.98 5.30
N ALA A 289 9.76 -6.26 5.26
CA ALA A 289 10.09 -7.04 6.44
C ALA A 289 11.56 -6.99 6.84
N VAL A 290 12.46 -6.49 5.98
CA VAL A 290 13.91 -6.64 6.18
C VAL A 290 14.67 -5.32 6.31
N LEU A 291 14.07 -4.18 5.92
CA LEU A 291 14.76 -2.88 5.88
C LEU A 291 15.23 -2.40 7.26
N GLU A 292 14.33 -2.32 8.24
CA GLU A 292 14.73 -1.88 9.60
C GLU A 292 15.64 -2.90 10.30
N PRO A 293 15.35 -4.22 10.25
CA PRO A 293 16.29 -5.21 10.75
C PRO A 293 17.68 -5.15 10.08
N TYR A 294 17.77 -4.79 8.77
CA TYR A 294 19.05 -4.57 8.10
C TYR A 294 19.85 -3.44 8.74
N GLY A 295 19.22 -2.29 8.98
CA GLY A 295 19.87 -1.18 9.67
C GLY A 295 20.37 -1.56 11.06
N ALA A 296 19.59 -2.34 11.80
CA ALA A 296 19.98 -2.80 13.12
C ALA A 296 21.11 -3.84 13.09
N ALA A 297 21.02 -4.85 12.22
CA ALA A 297 21.94 -5.99 12.23
C ALA A 297 23.27 -5.73 11.50
N VAL A 298 23.31 -4.81 10.53
CA VAL A 298 24.49 -4.55 9.70
C VAL A 298 25.18 -3.24 10.08
N PHE A 299 24.42 -2.26 10.56
CA PHE A 299 24.94 -0.93 10.92
C PHE A 299 24.86 -0.63 12.43
N ASP A 300 24.43 -1.56 13.26
CA ASP A 300 24.23 -1.38 14.71
C ASP A 300 23.36 -0.14 15.04
N MET A 301 22.37 0.14 14.19
CA MET A 301 21.51 1.32 14.34
C MET A 301 20.53 1.14 15.49
N SER A 302 20.34 2.21 16.28
CA SER A 302 19.31 2.27 17.31
C SER A 302 17.89 2.17 16.73
N ILE A 303 16.90 1.92 17.60
CA ILE A 303 15.46 1.86 17.22
C ILE A 303 15.03 3.12 16.46
N CYS A 304 15.44 4.29 16.95
CA CYS A 304 15.07 5.57 16.33
C CYS A 304 15.73 5.77 14.96
N ALA A 305 16.99 5.38 14.83
CA ALA A 305 17.74 5.50 13.59
C ALA A 305 17.20 4.54 12.50
N THR A 306 16.85 3.29 12.86
CA THR A 306 16.24 2.37 11.91
C THR A 306 14.85 2.80 11.45
N THR A 307 14.03 3.33 12.37
CA THR A 307 12.70 3.84 11.98
C THR A 307 12.80 5.08 11.07
N ALA A 308 13.89 5.89 11.20
CA ALA A 308 14.15 7.01 10.29
C ALA A 308 14.39 6.56 8.84
N LEU A 309 14.82 5.32 8.59
CA LEU A 309 14.96 4.75 7.24
C LEU A 309 13.64 4.88 6.43
N ASN A 310 12.50 4.64 7.07
CA ASN A 310 11.20 4.80 6.42
C ASN A 310 10.89 6.25 6.02
N ALA A 311 11.38 7.24 6.79
CA ALA A 311 11.22 8.65 6.48
C ALA A 311 12.04 9.04 5.23
N PHE A 312 13.30 8.60 5.14
CA PHE A 312 14.15 8.83 3.97
C PHE A 312 13.57 8.18 2.72
N LEU A 313 13.08 6.94 2.84
CA LEU A 313 12.38 6.24 1.76
C LEU A 313 11.13 7.01 1.30
N ALA A 314 10.31 7.51 2.23
CA ALA A 314 9.08 8.24 1.93
C ALA A 314 9.36 9.59 1.25
N VAL A 315 10.37 10.33 1.70
CA VAL A 315 10.79 11.60 1.06
C VAL A 315 11.25 11.33 -0.37
N GLY A 316 12.12 10.33 -0.57
CA GLY A 316 12.55 9.93 -1.91
C GLY A 316 11.36 9.55 -2.80
N PHE A 317 10.45 8.74 -2.29
CA PHE A 317 9.25 8.31 -3.01
C PHE A 317 8.39 9.50 -3.48
N PHE A 318 8.19 10.49 -2.64
CA PHE A 318 7.45 11.70 -2.98
C PHE A 318 8.13 12.49 -4.10
N VAL A 319 9.45 12.67 -4.02
CA VAL A 319 10.26 13.31 -5.08
C VAL A 319 10.14 12.54 -6.39
N GLY A 320 10.24 11.21 -6.34
CA GLY A 320 10.11 10.33 -7.51
C GLY A 320 8.74 10.42 -8.20
N LEU A 321 7.65 10.48 -7.41
CA LEU A 321 6.31 10.73 -7.93
C LEU A 321 6.23 12.04 -8.71
N GLY A 322 6.77 13.12 -8.14
CA GLY A 322 6.82 14.43 -8.79
C GLY A 322 7.64 14.41 -10.08
N LEU A 323 8.86 13.90 -10.03
CA LEU A 323 9.73 13.79 -11.22
C LEU A 323 9.07 12.97 -12.36
N SER A 324 8.43 11.86 -12.02
CA SER A 324 7.74 11.02 -12.98
C SER A 324 6.54 11.76 -13.60
N GLY A 325 5.68 12.36 -12.76
CA GLY A 325 4.46 13.00 -13.21
C GLY A 325 4.68 14.27 -14.04
N PHE A 326 5.63 15.12 -13.64
CA PHE A 326 5.85 16.41 -14.30
C PHE A 326 6.84 16.35 -15.45
N GLN A 327 7.81 15.42 -15.45
CA GLN A 327 8.90 15.45 -16.42
C GLN A 327 9.06 14.15 -17.21
N LEU A 328 9.27 13.00 -16.53
CA LEU A 328 9.74 11.79 -17.19
C LEU A 328 8.69 11.19 -18.13
N VAL A 329 7.45 11.03 -17.65
CA VAL A 329 6.36 10.44 -18.45
C VAL A 329 6.10 11.26 -19.72
N HIS A 330 6.15 12.59 -19.62
CA HIS A 330 5.94 13.47 -20.77
C HIS A 330 7.11 13.41 -21.79
N ARG A 331 8.35 13.21 -21.32
CA ARG A 331 9.53 13.21 -22.18
C ARG A 331 9.83 11.87 -22.84
N ILE A 332 9.71 10.78 -22.11
CA ILE A 332 10.13 9.44 -22.56
C ILE A 332 9.01 8.40 -22.61
N GLY A 333 7.80 8.76 -22.19
CA GLY A 333 6.63 7.89 -22.15
C GLY A 333 6.58 6.92 -20.96
N ASN A 334 5.42 6.31 -20.72
CA ASN A 334 5.16 5.50 -19.52
C ASN A 334 6.07 4.28 -19.40
N ILE A 335 6.24 3.48 -20.49
CA ILE A 335 7.02 2.25 -20.46
C ILE A 335 8.49 2.55 -20.14
N ARG A 336 9.10 3.48 -20.86
CA ARG A 336 10.51 3.85 -20.64
C ARG A 336 10.74 4.44 -19.26
N THR A 337 9.77 5.22 -18.75
CA THR A 337 9.84 5.77 -17.38
C THR A 337 9.81 4.66 -16.34
N ALA A 338 8.92 3.66 -16.48
CA ALA A 338 8.86 2.52 -15.58
C ALA A 338 10.15 1.68 -15.63
N GLN A 339 10.69 1.44 -16.82
CA GLN A 339 11.97 0.73 -17.01
C GLN A 339 13.14 1.50 -16.36
N PHE A 340 13.22 2.81 -16.62
CA PHE A 340 14.24 3.67 -15.99
C PHE A 340 14.16 3.59 -14.46
N GLY A 341 12.96 3.71 -13.88
CA GLY A 341 12.78 3.60 -12.44
C GLY A 341 13.21 2.23 -11.90
N ALA A 342 12.89 1.12 -12.58
CA ALA A 342 13.27 -0.23 -12.15
C ALA A 342 14.80 -0.46 -12.20
N VAL A 343 15.48 0.00 -13.25
CA VAL A 343 16.94 -0.04 -13.33
C VAL A 343 17.58 0.84 -12.25
N PHE A 344 17.05 2.04 -12.05
CA PHE A 344 17.52 2.96 -11.02
C PHE A 344 17.29 2.40 -9.61
N ALA A 345 16.18 1.68 -9.35
CA ALA A 345 15.95 0.96 -8.11
C ALA A 345 17.04 -0.10 -7.84
N SER A 346 17.40 -0.87 -8.87
CA SER A 346 18.47 -1.87 -8.74
C SER A 346 19.84 -1.23 -8.44
N ILE A 347 20.17 -0.11 -9.09
CA ILE A 347 21.39 0.65 -8.79
C ILE A 347 21.38 1.19 -7.36
N SER A 348 20.26 1.74 -6.91
CA SER A 348 20.12 2.28 -5.55
C SER A 348 20.28 1.20 -4.47
N LEU A 349 19.75 -0.01 -4.71
CA LEU A 349 19.94 -1.17 -3.84
C LEU A 349 21.41 -1.62 -3.81
N ALA A 350 22.09 -1.62 -4.94
CA ALA A 350 23.51 -1.94 -4.99
C ALA A 350 24.34 -0.91 -4.19
N LEU A 351 24.03 0.40 -4.32
CA LEU A 351 24.65 1.45 -3.52
C LEU A 351 24.37 1.27 -2.03
N MET A 352 23.17 0.85 -1.67
CA MET A 352 22.82 0.55 -0.28
C MET A 352 23.65 -0.59 0.29
N LEU A 353 23.88 -1.68 -0.46
CA LEU A 353 24.76 -2.76 -0.05
C LEU A 353 26.22 -2.30 0.03
N LEU A 354 26.69 -1.49 -0.89
CA LEU A 354 28.05 -0.95 -0.89
C LEU A 354 28.32 0.01 0.27
N SER A 355 27.29 0.59 0.90
CA SER A 355 27.47 1.44 2.09
C SER A 355 27.85 0.66 3.35
N ALA A 356 27.54 -0.63 3.42
CA ALA A 356 27.75 -1.46 4.61
C ALA A 356 29.24 -1.66 4.97
N PRO A 357 30.18 -1.98 4.05
CA PRO A 357 31.60 -2.11 4.39
C PRO A 357 32.22 -0.85 4.99
N TRP A 358 31.69 0.31 4.66
CA TRP A 358 32.18 1.60 5.17
C TRP A 358 31.45 2.06 6.44
N GLN A 359 30.45 1.33 6.90
CA GLN A 359 29.61 1.68 8.08
C GLN A 359 29.10 3.13 8.03
N SER A 360 28.83 3.65 6.80
CA SER A 360 28.44 5.04 6.58
C SER A 360 26.92 5.18 6.59
N PHE A 361 26.37 5.74 7.66
CA PHE A 361 24.95 6.07 7.76
C PHE A 361 24.49 7.08 6.69
N GLU A 362 25.34 8.06 6.35
CA GLU A 362 25.04 9.05 5.32
C GLU A 362 24.86 8.40 3.95
N SER A 363 25.75 7.47 3.59
CA SER A 363 25.66 6.69 2.35
C SER A 363 24.42 5.81 2.33
N LEU A 364 24.06 5.20 3.48
CA LEU A 364 22.84 4.41 3.62
C LEU A 364 21.58 5.28 3.41
N TYR A 365 21.47 6.43 4.10
CA TYR A 365 20.32 7.32 3.94
C TYR A 365 20.22 7.88 2.53
N PHE A 366 21.34 8.23 1.92
CA PHE A 366 21.38 8.71 0.54
C PHE A 366 20.91 7.65 -0.46
N SER A 367 21.47 6.44 -0.40
CA SER A 367 21.10 5.34 -1.29
C SER A 367 19.63 4.91 -1.10
N LEU A 368 19.13 4.94 0.15
CA LEU A 368 17.74 4.67 0.46
C LEU A 368 16.79 5.75 -0.07
N THR A 369 17.20 7.02 -0.01
CA THR A 369 16.43 8.12 -0.63
C THR A 369 16.37 7.96 -2.14
N LEU A 370 17.49 7.60 -2.79
CA LEU A 370 17.52 7.28 -4.22
C LEU A 370 16.62 6.08 -4.56
N PHE A 371 16.61 5.06 -3.71
CA PHE A 371 15.71 3.93 -3.86
C PHE A 371 14.25 4.37 -3.77
N GLY A 372 13.90 5.23 -2.81
CA GLY A 372 12.59 5.86 -2.71
C GLY A 372 12.20 6.61 -4.00
N VAL A 373 13.11 7.44 -4.53
CA VAL A 373 12.89 8.14 -5.82
C VAL A 373 12.56 7.16 -6.93
N SER A 374 13.34 6.09 -7.01
CA SER A 374 13.15 5.04 -8.03
C SER A 374 11.76 4.39 -7.93
N LEU A 375 11.33 4.05 -6.72
CA LEU A 375 10.01 3.47 -6.45
C LEU A 375 8.88 4.43 -6.82
N GLY A 376 9.02 5.72 -6.49
CA GLY A 376 8.05 6.76 -6.87
C GLY A 376 7.89 6.89 -8.38
N ILE A 377 9.02 6.88 -9.12
CA ILE A 377 9.03 6.89 -10.58
C ILE A 377 8.31 5.66 -11.14
N CYS A 378 8.66 4.48 -10.66
CA CYS A 378 8.08 3.22 -11.12
C CYS A 378 6.58 3.12 -10.87
N ILE A 379 6.14 3.44 -9.65
CA ILE A 379 4.72 3.36 -9.28
C ILE A 379 3.89 4.29 -10.15
N HIS A 380 4.29 5.56 -10.25
CA HIS A 380 3.56 6.51 -11.07
C HIS A 380 3.45 6.07 -12.53
N ALA A 381 4.56 5.67 -13.14
CA ALA A 381 4.58 5.20 -14.53
C ALA A 381 3.73 3.93 -14.73
N SER A 382 3.79 2.97 -13.80
CA SER A 382 3.01 1.73 -13.83
C SER A 382 1.52 2.00 -13.70
N PHE A 383 1.10 2.86 -12.77
CA PHE A 383 -0.32 3.24 -12.63
C PHE A 383 -0.82 3.98 -13.87
N THR A 384 -0.04 4.92 -14.42
CA THR A 384 -0.42 5.62 -15.65
C THR A 384 -0.51 4.65 -16.84
N LEU A 385 0.39 3.68 -16.92
CA LEU A 385 0.35 2.64 -17.93
C LEU A 385 -0.89 1.74 -17.76
N MET A 386 -1.27 1.42 -16.53
CA MET A 386 -2.46 0.66 -16.20
C MET A 386 -3.74 1.27 -16.83
N PHE A 387 -3.91 2.59 -16.73
CA PHE A 387 -5.02 3.28 -17.38
C PHE A 387 -5.00 3.20 -18.92
N SER A 388 -3.84 2.96 -19.51
CA SER A 388 -3.72 2.77 -20.97
C SER A 388 -4.25 1.40 -21.45
N PHE A 389 -4.44 0.45 -20.54
CA PHE A 389 -5.01 -0.88 -20.79
C PHE A 389 -6.47 -1.00 -20.33
N VAL A 390 -7.14 0.11 -20.02
CA VAL A 390 -8.54 0.11 -19.58
C VAL A 390 -9.46 0.27 -20.78
N GLU A 391 -10.46 -0.63 -20.88
CA GLU A 391 -11.55 -0.53 -21.87
C GLU A 391 -12.66 0.37 -21.34
N PRO A 392 -13.25 1.22 -22.18
CA PRO A 392 -14.48 1.94 -21.84
C PRO A 392 -15.59 0.97 -21.43
N GLY A 393 -16.28 1.25 -20.32
CA GLY A 393 -17.32 0.38 -19.77
C GLY A 393 -16.86 -0.73 -18.82
N ARG A 394 -15.53 -0.99 -18.71
CA ARG A 394 -14.98 -2.03 -17.79
C ARG A 394 -13.91 -1.50 -16.85
N VAL A 395 -13.86 -0.19 -16.65
CA VAL A 395 -12.85 0.51 -15.86
C VAL A 395 -12.77 -0.02 -14.42
N GLY A 396 -13.89 -0.09 -13.74
CA GLY A 396 -13.95 -0.52 -12.33
C GLY A 396 -13.49 -1.96 -12.13
N LEU A 397 -13.86 -2.84 -13.07
CA LEU A 397 -13.48 -4.24 -13.05
C LEU A 397 -11.96 -4.43 -13.16
N LEU A 398 -11.33 -3.80 -14.15
CA LEU A 398 -9.89 -3.91 -14.40
C LEU A 398 -9.09 -3.30 -13.25
N LEU A 399 -9.51 -2.15 -12.72
CA LEU A 399 -8.90 -1.52 -11.54
C LEU A 399 -9.02 -2.41 -10.30
N GLY A 400 -10.18 -3.08 -10.13
CA GLY A 400 -10.39 -4.02 -9.02
C GLY A 400 -9.45 -5.23 -9.09
N ILE A 401 -9.27 -5.81 -10.27
CA ILE A 401 -8.36 -6.95 -10.48
C ILE A 401 -6.92 -6.54 -10.19
N TRP A 402 -6.45 -5.41 -10.72
CA TRP A 402 -5.10 -4.96 -10.45
C TRP A 402 -4.88 -4.58 -9.00
N GLY A 403 -5.89 -4.00 -8.34
CA GLY A 403 -5.85 -3.75 -6.90
C GLY A 403 -5.69 -5.04 -6.07
N ALA A 404 -6.38 -6.12 -6.47
CA ALA A 404 -6.23 -7.43 -5.84
C ALA A 404 -4.85 -8.04 -6.11
N LEU A 405 -4.39 -8.03 -7.36
CA LEU A 405 -3.06 -8.52 -7.74
C LEU A 405 -1.94 -7.76 -7.01
N TYR A 406 -2.08 -6.44 -6.90
CA TYR A 406 -1.16 -5.62 -6.12
C TYR A 406 -1.14 -6.03 -4.64
N ALA A 407 -2.29 -6.21 -4.00
CA ALA A 407 -2.39 -6.61 -2.60
C ALA A 407 -1.77 -7.98 -2.35
N TYR A 408 -2.07 -8.97 -3.22
CA TYR A 408 -1.48 -10.31 -3.11
C TYR A 408 0.03 -10.30 -3.36
N SER A 409 0.49 -9.60 -4.40
CA SER A 409 1.93 -9.49 -4.69
C SER A 409 2.68 -8.86 -3.52
N ARG A 410 2.09 -7.84 -2.88
CA ARG A 410 2.65 -7.24 -1.67
C ARG A 410 2.69 -8.22 -0.49
N GLY A 411 1.58 -8.92 -0.23
CA GLY A 411 1.52 -9.88 0.87
C GLY A 411 2.55 -11.01 0.73
N PHE A 412 2.63 -11.59 -0.48
CA PHE A 412 3.63 -12.61 -0.78
C PHE A 412 5.06 -12.07 -0.69
N ALA A 413 5.31 -10.84 -1.15
CA ALA A 413 6.63 -10.21 -1.05
C ALA A 413 7.07 -10.03 0.40
N THR A 414 6.22 -9.49 1.27
CA THR A 414 6.53 -9.28 2.68
C THR A 414 6.84 -10.60 3.38
N ILE A 415 6.02 -11.63 3.16
CA ILE A 415 6.24 -12.97 3.73
C ILE A 415 7.54 -13.58 3.17
N SER A 416 7.75 -13.49 1.85
CA SER A 416 8.94 -14.03 1.21
C SER A 416 10.21 -13.32 1.66
N GLY A 417 10.18 -11.99 1.89
CA GLY A 417 11.33 -11.22 2.34
C GLY A 417 11.90 -11.76 3.66
N GLY A 418 11.04 -11.97 4.65
CA GLY A 418 11.44 -12.57 5.93
C GLY A 418 11.86 -14.04 5.81
N GLY A 419 11.14 -14.83 4.99
CA GLY A 419 11.47 -16.22 4.71
C GLY A 419 12.85 -16.38 4.04
N LEU A 420 13.12 -15.59 3.01
CA LEU A 420 14.40 -15.55 2.30
C LEU A 420 15.55 -15.10 3.22
N LEU A 421 15.29 -14.09 4.06
CA LEU A 421 16.30 -13.67 5.04
C LEU A 421 16.68 -14.82 5.98
N THR A 422 15.70 -15.55 6.50
CA THR A 422 15.95 -16.72 7.34
C THR A 422 16.72 -17.80 6.60
N LEU A 423 16.34 -18.08 5.34
CA LEU A 423 17.01 -19.06 4.49
C LEU A 423 18.47 -18.68 4.21
N PHE A 424 18.70 -17.43 3.79
CA PHE A 424 20.07 -16.96 3.49
C PHE A 424 20.94 -16.88 4.74
N LYS A 425 20.36 -16.53 5.90
CA LYS A 425 21.08 -16.56 7.17
C LYS A 425 21.58 -17.97 7.50
N THR A 426 20.74 -18.99 7.31
CA THR A 426 21.17 -20.39 7.55
C THR A 426 22.20 -20.85 6.52
N TRP A 427 22.05 -20.46 5.27
CA TRP A 427 22.96 -20.83 4.18
C TRP A 427 24.36 -20.22 4.34
N ASN A 428 24.42 -18.97 4.79
CA ASN A 428 25.69 -18.23 4.97
C ASN A 428 26.33 -18.45 6.35
N GLY A 429 25.94 -19.50 7.08
CA GLY A 429 26.55 -19.81 8.38
C GLY A 429 26.34 -18.72 9.45
N GLY A 430 25.29 -17.92 9.33
CA GLY A 430 24.94 -16.84 10.26
C GLY A 430 25.44 -15.45 9.85
N ASP A 431 26.19 -15.32 8.75
CA ASP A 431 26.60 -14.01 8.24
C ASP A 431 25.38 -13.17 7.85
N MET A 432 25.18 -12.07 8.58
CA MET A 432 24.04 -11.18 8.38
C MET A 432 24.18 -10.34 7.11
N PHE A 433 25.38 -9.85 6.81
CA PHE A 433 25.61 -9.05 5.60
C PHE A 433 25.31 -9.87 4.33
N GLY A 434 25.83 -11.10 4.25
CA GLY A 434 25.54 -12.00 3.12
C GLY A 434 24.07 -12.40 3.04
N ALA A 435 23.37 -12.57 4.18
CA ALA A 435 21.95 -12.89 4.21
C ALA A 435 21.08 -11.75 3.64
N TYR A 436 21.30 -10.51 4.07
CA TYR A 436 20.61 -9.34 3.51
C TYR A 436 21.00 -9.08 2.06
N GLY A 437 22.29 -9.27 1.72
CA GLY A 437 22.79 -9.18 0.35
C GLY A 437 22.07 -10.13 -0.60
N GLY A 438 21.75 -11.35 -0.16
CA GLY A 438 20.95 -12.30 -0.92
C GLY A 438 19.53 -11.82 -1.18
N VAL A 439 18.84 -11.26 -0.17
CA VAL A 439 17.48 -10.72 -0.31
C VAL A 439 17.48 -9.52 -1.27
N PHE A 440 18.38 -8.54 -1.08
CA PHE A 440 18.46 -7.37 -1.95
C PHE A 440 18.93 -7.72 -3.36
N GLY A 441 19.78 -8.74 -3.51
CA GLY A 441 20.18 -9.30 -4.81
C GLY A 441 18.99 -9.86 -5.59
N LEU A 442 18.14 -10.65 -4.94
CA LEU A 442 16.88 -11.12 -5.55
C LEU A 442 15.93 -9.98 -5.89
N GLN A 443 15.86 -8.96 -5.05
CA GLN A 443 15.07 -7.75 -5.30
C GLN A 443 15.55 -7.01 -6.55
N MET A 444 16.88 -6.85 -6.72
CA MET A 444 17.49 -6.26 -7.94
C MET A 444 17.16 -7.07 -9.17
N ILE A 445 17.30 -8.41 -9.11
CA ILE A 445 16.95 -9.30 -10.23
C ILE A 445 15.46 -9.15 -10.59
N GLY A 446 14.58 -9.06 -9.60
CA GLY A 446 13.17 -8.86 -9.80
C GLY A 446 12.84 -7.54 -10.51
N PHE A 447 13.47 -6.42 -10.13
CA PHE A 447 13.30 -5.14 -10.81
C PHE A 447 13.81 -5.18 -12.25
N LEU A 448 14.98 -5.75 -12.49
CA LEU A 448 15.55 -5.88 -13.86
C LEU A 448 14.68 -6.78 -14.74
N SER A 449 14.16 -7.88 -14.17
CA SER A 449 13.24 -8.78 -14.88
C SER A 449 11.92 -8.10 -15.21
N ALA A 450 11.37 -7.29 -14.29
CA ALA A 450 10.18 -6.48 -14.55
C ALA A 450 10.43 -5.45 -15.68
N ALA A 451 11.58 -4.77 -15.66
CA ALA A 451 11.97 -3.85 -16.72
C ALA A 451 12.10 -4.55 -18.08
N PHE A 452 12.67 -5.75 -18.12
CA PHE A 452 12.76 -6.56 -19.32
C PHE A 452 11.39 -6.99 -19.87
N LEU A 453 10.49 -7.43 -19.00
CA LEU A 453 9.12 -7.77 -19.39
C LEU A 453 8.37 -6.56 -19.95
N MET A 454 8.56 -5.37 -19.35
CA MET A 454 7.98 -4.13 -19.84
C MET A 454 8.51 -3.71 -21.21
N HIS A 455 9.77 -4.04 -21.55
CA HIS A 455 10.33 -3.74 -22.88
C HIS A 455 9.58 -4.44 -24.02
N ARG A 456 8.99 -5.58 -23.75
CA ARG A 456 8.24 -6.39 -24.72
C ARG A 456 6.75 -6.04 -24.82
N LEU A 457 6.29 -4.96 -24.17
CA LEU A 457 4.91 -4.52 -24.21
C LEU A 457 4.64 -3.65 -25.44
N ASP A 458 3.63 -4.04 -26.23
CA ASP A 458 3.09 -3.26 -27.32
C ASP A 458 1.72 -2.67 -26.95
N VAL A 459 1.73 -1.45 -26.39
CA VAL A 459 0.50 -0.72 -26.00
C VAL A 459 -0.27 -0.24 -27.23
N ALA A 460 0.43 0.06 -28.35
CA ALA A 460 -0.21 0.54 -29.56
C ALA A 460 -0.99 -0.60 -30.24
N GLY A 461 -0.38 -1.80 -30.32
CA GLY A 461 -1.05 -3.00 -30.81
C GLY A 461 -2.24 -3.41 -29.93
N PHE A 462 -2.13 -3.28 -28.61
CA PHE A 462 -3.24 -3.53 -27.69
C PHE A 462 -4.44 -2.59 -27.99
N ARG A 463 -4.22 -1.27 -28.09
CA ARG A 463 -5.28 -0.29 -28.39
C ARG A 463 -5.96 -0.56 -29.72
N LYS A 464 -5.21 -0.93 -30.76
CA LYS A 464 -5.77 -1.29 -32.07
C LYS A 464 -6.68 -2.51 -31.96
N ASN A 465 -6.23 -3.57 -31.31
CA ASN A 465 -7.02 -4.80 -31.17
C ASN A 465 -8.31 -4.59 -30.38
N VAL A 466 -8.29 -3.74 -29.34
CA VAL A 466 -9.48 -3.38 -28.57
C VAL A 466 -10.47 -2.56 -29.40
N GLN A 467 -9.99 -1.62 -30.21
CA GLN A 467 -10.85 -0.83 -31.09
C GLN A 467 -11.52 -1.68 -32.18
N PHE A 468 -10.82 -2.66 -32.74
CA PHE A 468 -11.39 -3.62 -33.71
C PHE A 468 -12.46 -4.49 -33.05
N SER A 469 -12.22 -5.03 -31.85
CA SER A 469 -13.20 -5.86 -31.13
C SER A 469 -14.49 -5.11 -30.79
N VAL A 470 -14.42 -3.82 -30.46
CA VAL A 470 -15.61 -2.98 -30.23
C VAL A 470 -16.32 -2.65 -31.54
N GLY A 471 -15.59 -2.44 -32.62
CA GLY A 471 -16.16 -2.25 -33.97
C GLY A 471 -16.92 -3.47 -34.47
N ASP A 472 -16.35 -4.66 -34.32
CA ASP A 472 -16.95 -5.94 -34.74
C ASP A 472 -18.22 -6.27 -33.92
N VAL A 473 -18.23 -5.96 -32.62
CA VAL A 473 -19.42 -6.14 -31.76
C VAL A 473 -20.53 -5.14 -32.12
N MET A 474 -20.19 -3.92 -32.49
CA MET A 474 -21.18 -2.93 -32.93
C MET A 474 -21.72 -3.23 -34.33
N GLN A 475 -20.92 -3.79 -35.25
CA GLN A 475 -21.41 -4.24 -36.54
C GLN A 475 -22.28 -5.51 -36.45
N GLY A 476 -21.90 -6.48 -35.62
CA GLY A 476 -22.71 -7.67 -35.41
C GLY A 476 -24.01 -7.46 -34.60
N ALA A 477 -24.22 -6.27 -34.04
CA ALA A 477 -25.47 -5.87 -33.40
C ALA A 477 -26.40 -5.06 -34.36
N LEU A 478 -25.92 -4.74 -35.56
CA LEU A 478 -26.66 -4.01 -36.59
C LEU A 478 -27.07 -4.90 -37.77
N ASP A 479 -26.56 -6.13 -37.88
CA ASP A 479 -26.95 -7.21 -38.76
C ASP A 479 -27.90 -8.21 -38.04
#